data_8638d88ebb96fb1ec64461348677c99d
#
_entry.id   8638d88ebb96fb1ec64461348677c99d
#
_cell.length_a   1.000
_cell.length_b   1.000
_cell.length_c   1.000
_cell.angle_alpha   90.00
_cell.angle_beta   90.00
_cell.angle_gamma   90.00
#
_symmetry.space_group_name_H-M   'P 1'
#
loop_
_entity.id
_entity.type
_entity.pdbx_description
1 polymer ?
#
loop_
_entity_poly.entity_id
_entity_poly.type
_entity_poly.pdbx_seq_one_letter_code
_entity_poly.pdbx_strand_id
1 'polypeptide(L)'
;MGIPSYFKKIIDEFPNTIKTSLDFNVDNVFLDFNCCIHGCASELKSYNFNSNNEFEQELIKKVLQYIDIIFEFTNPSDLFYISIDGIPPRSKMVQQRNRRFMSSWSKNKLINKLEEINYNEKEINNIKNEWDSSAISPGTDFMNNLSNQIKEHFKSDKYKPGKSGNNKSFKTILSDSLEKGEGEFKIFKYIQDSNLSNKDFLHKNNVIYGLDADLIMLSLLRNNNICLLREPVHLKLKNDKKFIYLSINELKINLKNKINKIFSDDNTYDLNIDYYVFICFLLGNDFIPNLGFLNFKNDDIELLLYIYKNVHNELLNTNFPYKHILIIIF
;
A
#
# COMPACT_ATOMS: atom_id res chain seq x y z
N MET A 1 6.43 -4.03 -1.07
CA MET A 1 6.98 -3.99 -2.42
C MET A 1 6.20 -4.78 -3.45
N GLY A 2 5.29 -5.64 -3.14
CA GLY A 2 4.35 -6.29 -4.04
C GLY A 2 4.89 -6.70 -5.42
N ILE A 3 4.02 -7.00 -6.37
CA ILE A 3 4.40 -7.37 -7.73
C ILE A 3 5.01 -6.14 -8.44
N PRO A 4 6.30 -6.15 -8.82
CA PRO A 4 6.98 -5.00 -9.41
C PRO A 4 6.28 -4.52 -10.69
N SER A 5 6.09 -3.21 -10.83
CA SER A 5 5.50 -2.57 -12.02
C SER A 5 4.02 -2.91 -12.31
N TYR A 6 3.32 -3.62 -11.43
CA TYR A 6 1.93 -4.03 -11.66
C TYR A 6 1.00 -2.83 -11.86
N PHE A 7 1.13 -1.78 -11.02
CA PHE A 7 0.32 -0.56 -11.18
C PHE A 7 0.56 0.11 -12.54
N LYS A 8 1.81 0.16 -13.02
CA LYS A 8 2.12 0.71 -14.33
C LYS A 8 1.43 -0.07 -15.44
N LYS A 9 1.45 -1.41 -15.39
CA LYS A 9 0.75 -2.26 -16.36
C LYS A 9 -0.76 -2.00 -16.36
N ILE A 10 -1.38 -1.83 -15.17
CA ILE A 10 -2.80 -1.47 -15.08
C ILE A 10 -3.09 -0.14 -15.78
N ILE A 11 -2.28 0.88 -15.57
CA ILE A 11 -2.46 2.19 -16.20
C ILE A 11 -2.37 2.08 -17.71
N ASP A 12 -1.38 1.35 -18.21
CA ASP A 12 -1.12 1.19 -19.64
C ASP A 12 -2.23 0.37 -20.32
N GLU A 13 -2.75 -0.66 -19.66
CA GLU A 13 -3.73 -1.59 -20.22
C GLU A 13 -5.19 -1.15 -19.97
N PHE A 14 -5.48 -0.57 -18.80
CA PHE A 14 -6.83 -0.21 -18.37
C PHE A 14 -6.92 1.25 -17.88
N PRO A 15 -6.62 2.24 -18.73
CA PRO A 15 -6.56 3.65 -18.31
C PRO A 15 -7.91 4.18 -17.76
N ASN A 16 -9.04 3.58 -18.15
CA ASN A 16 -10.38 3.93 -17.66
C ASN A 16 -10.58 3.67 -16.16
N THR A 17 -9.74 2.83 -15.55
CA THR A 17 -9.77 2.54 -14.11
C THR A 17 -9.27 3.70 -13.26
N ILE A 18 -8.54 4.64 -13.85
CA ILE A 18 -7.98 5.80 -13.17
C ILE A 18 -9.00 6.93 -13.20
N LYS A 19 -9.34 7.44 -12.01
CA LYS A 19 -10.27 8.56 -11.81
C LYS A 19 -9.55 9.72 -11.14
N THR A 20 -9.94 10.92 -11.47
CA THR A 20 -9.46 12.16 -10.82
C THR A 20 -10.44 12.70 -9.79
N SER A 21 -11.65 12.18 -9.77
CA SER A 21 -12.72 12.48 -8.81
C SER A 21 -13.61 11.24 -8.69
N LEU A 22 -14.32 11.13 -7.58
CA LEU A 22 -15.34 10.10 -7.36
C LEU A 22 -16.72 10.71 -7.63
N ASP A 23 -17.65 9.89 -8.08
CA ASP A 23 -19.06 10.21 -8.33
C ASP A 23 -19.97 9.82 -7.13
N PHE A 24 -19.36 9.43 -6.02
CA PHE A 24 -20.02 9.05 -4.77
C PHE A 24 -19.34 9.67 -3.55
N ASN A 25 -20.07 9.75 -2.44
CA ASN A 25 -19.52 10.17 -1.16
C ASN A 25 -18.69 9.05 -0.53
N VAL A 26 -17.57 9.42 0.08
CA VAL A 26 -16.68 8.49 0.76
C VAL A 26 -17.20 8.25 2.18
N ASP A 27 -17.48 6.99 2.53
CA ASP A 27 -17.88 6.63 3.88
C ASP A 27 -16.65 6.41 4.78
N ASN A 28 -15.72 5.58 4.31
CA ASN A 28 -14.57 5.18 5.10
C ASN A 28 -13.27 5.46 4.35
N VAL A 29 -12.29 5.97 5.08
CA VAL A 29 -10.92 6.17 4.59
C VAL A 29 -9.95 5.38 5.44
N PHE A 30 -9.10 4.60 4.78
CA PHE A 30 -8.04 3.81 5.39
C PHE A 30 -6.70 4.25 4.83
N LEU A 31 -5.69 4.40 5.68
CA LEU A 31 -4.35 4.79 5.27
C LEU A 31 -3.35 3.69 5.63
N ASP A 32 -2.72 3.10 4.61
CA ASP A 32 -1.46 2.39 4.79
C ASP A 32 -0.36 3.45 4.86
N PHE A 33 0.05 3.76 6.11
CA PHE A 33 0.61 5.07 6.38
C PHE A 33 2.13 5.12 6.35
N ASN A 34 2.83 3.99 6.38
CA ASN A 34 4.29 3.98 6.37
C ASN A 34 4.89 4.62 5.11
N CYS A 35 4.24 4.44 3.95
CA CYS A 35 4.69 5.08 2.71
C CYS A 35 4.66 6.61 2.81
N CYS A 36 3.67 7.20 3.50
CA CYS A 36 3.57 8.63 3.76
C CYS A 36 4.71 9.12 4.67
N ILE A 37 4.99 8.42 5.78
CA ILE A 37 6.07 8.78 6.70
C ILE A 37 7.41 8.80 5.96
N HIS A 38 7.71 7.75 5.18
CA HIS A 38 8.92 7.69 4.35
C HIS A 38 8.98 8.79 3.28
N GLY A 39 7.85 9.10 2.65
CA GLY A 39 7.72 10.19 1.68
C GLY A 39 8.04 11.54 2.31
N CYS A 40 7.43 11.86 3.44
CA CYS A 40 7.70 13.09 4.20
C CYS A 40 9.16 13.19 4.63
N ALA A 41 9.75 12.10 5.12
CA ALA A 41 11.17 12.06 5.49
C ALA A 41 12.08 12.30 4.28
N SER A 42 11.77 11.71 3.13
CA SER A 42 12.56 11.90 1.90
C SER A 42 12.54 13.35 1.42
N GLU A 43 11.39 14.03 1.48
CA GLU A 43 11.31 15.44 1.11
C GLU A 43 12.10 16.35 2.05
N LEU A 44 12.17 16.02 3.36
CA LEU A 44 12.92 16.81 4.34
C LEU A 44 14.44 16.63 4.23
N LYS A 45 14.94 15.58 3.60
CA LYS A 45 16.38 15.36 3.41
C LYS A 45 17.08 16.45 2.58
N SER A 46 16.34 17.21 1.78
CA SER A 46 16.86 18.36 1.04
C SER A 46 17.14 19.60 1.90
N TYR A 47 16.68 19.60 3.16
CA TYR A 47 16.85 20.70 4.10
C TYR A 47 17.97 20.38 5.11
N ASN A 48 18.65 21.44 5.60
CA ASN A 48 19.68 21.29 6.63
C ASN A 48 19.03 21.45 8.01
N PHE A 49 19.31 20.49 8.90
CA PHE A 49 18.87 20.52 10.29
C PHE A 49 20.08 20.48 11.21
N ASN A 50 19.98 21.17 12.36
CA ASN A 50 21.09 21.25 13.33
C ASN A 50 21.20 19.97 14.18
N SER A 51 20.11 19.19 14.27
CA SER A 51 20.07 17.95 15.04
C SER A 51 19.02 16.98 14.51
N ASN A 52 19.18 15.70 14.84
CA ASN A 52 18.17 14.67 14.55
C ASN A 52 16.82 14.97 15.23
N ASN A 53 16.83 15.58 16.41
CA ASN A 53 15.61 15.92 17.12
C ASN A 53 14.83 17.03 16.38
N GLU A 54 15.51 18.04 15.84
CA GLU A 54 14.88 19.07 15.00
C GLU A 54 14.28 18.47 13.74
N PHE A 55 15.01 17.56 13.08
CA PHE A 55 14.48 16.82 11.92
C PHE A 55 13.22 16.04 12.26
N GLU A 56 13.22 15.27 13.36
CA GLU A 56 12.08 14.48 13.79
C GLU A 56 10.85 15.33 14.12
N GLN A 57 11.03 16.49 14.75
CA GLN A 57 9.95 17.43 15.03
C GLN A 57 9.31 17.97 13.74
N GLU A 58 10.14 18.39 12.77
CA GLU A 58 9.62 18.86 11.48
C GLU A 58 9.01 17.72 10.66
N LEU A 59 9.55 16.50 10.76
CA LEU A 59 8.95 15.32 10.14
C LEU A 59 7.56 15.03 10.70
N ILE A 60 7.40 15.03 12.03
CA ILE A 60 6.09 14.83 12.67
C ILE A 60 5.10 15.91 12.20
N LYS A 61 5.49 17.17 12.23
CA LYS A 61 4.65 18.27 11.78
C LYS A 61 4.21 18.10 10.32
N LYS A 62 5.14 17.71 9.44
CA LYS A 62 4.86 17.46 8.02
C LYS A 62 3.90 16.28 7.84
N VAL A 63 4.08 15.22 8.61
CA VAL A 63 3.21 14.03 8.61
C VAL A 63 1.79 14.41 9.04
N LEU A 64 1.62 15.22 10.10
CA LEU A 64 0.31 15.69 10.55
C LEU A 64 -0.37 16.57 9.48
N GLN A 65 0.37 17.45 8.83
CA GLN A 65 -0.16 18.24 7.69
C GLN A 65 -0.60 17.33 6.53
N TYR A 66 0.12 16.25 6.27
CA TYR A 66 -0.25 15.32 5.21
C TYR A 66 -1.52 14.53 5.56
N ILE A 67 -1.70 14.15 6.83
CA ILE A 67 -2.95 13.57 7.33
C ILE A 67 -4.13 14.54 7.06
N ASP A 68 -3.97 15.82 7.38
CA ASP A 68 -4.99 16.85 7.13
C ASP A 68 -5.34 16.95 5.64
N ILE A 69 -4.34 16.92 4.77
CA ILE A 69 -4.54 17.00 3.32
C ILE A 69 -5.34 15.79 2.80
N ILE A 70 -5.02 14.56 3.25
CA ILE A 70 -5.77 13.38 2.83
C ILE A 70 -7.20 13.45 3.38
N PHE A 71 -7.36 13.84 4.64
CA PHE A 71 -8.66 13.97 5.28
C PHE A 71 -9.57 14.96 4.55
N GLU A 72 -9.07 16.16 4.25
CA GLU A 72 -9.81 17.19 3.52
C GLU A 72 -10.11 16.78 2.07
N PHE A 73 -9.16 16.12 1.41
CA PHE A 73 -9.35 15.67 0.04
C PHE A 73 -10.40 14.57 -0.08
N THR A 74 -10.45 13.65 0.88
CA THR A 74 -11.37 12.49 0.85
C THR A 74 -12.69 12.76 1.54
N ASN A 75 -12.73 13.65 2.52
CA ASN A 75 -13.90 14.07 3.31
C ASN A 75 -14.78 12.87 3.78
N PRO A 76 -14.23 11.93 4.59
CA PRO A 76 -14.94 10.73 5.00
C PRO A 76 -16.11 11.03 5.93
N SER A 77 -17.25 10.32 5.75
CA SER A 77 -18.44 10.54 6.59
C SER A 77 -18.48 9.68 7.86
N ASP A 78 -17.91 8.47 7.86
CA ASP A 78 -18.10 7.49 8.94
C ASP A 78 -16.81 7.13 9.66
N LEU A 79 -15.70 6.91 8.91
CA LEU A 79 -14.45 6.42 9.48
C LEU A 79 -13.22 7.02 8.81
N PHE A 80 -12.25 7.42 9.63
CA PHE A 80 -10.89 7.73 9.21
C PHE A 80 -9.92 6.85 10.01
N TYR A 81 -9.30 5.88 9.32
CA TYR A 81 -8.47 4.85 9.94
C TYR A 81 -7.03 4.97 9.45
N ILE A 82 -6.09 5.21 10.36
CA ILE A 82 -4.66 5.21 10.06
C ILE A 82 -4.05 3.91 10.56
N SER A 83 -3.33 3.21 9.68
CA SER A 83 -2.58 1.99 9.99
C SER A 83 -1.10 2.23 9.81
N ILE A 84 -0.34 2.03 10.87
CA ILE A 84 1.13 2.09 10.89
C ILE A 84 1.67 0.67 11.08
N ASP A 85 2.71 0.30 10.34
CA ASP A 85 3.33 -1.02 10.46
C ASP A 85 3.74 -1.34 11.90
N GLY A 86 3.28 -2.49 12.37
CA GLY A 86 3.74 -3.12 13.59
C GLY A 86 4.70 -4.27 13.29
N ILE A 87 4.83 -5.21 14.21
CA ILE A 87 5.71 -6.37 14.04
C ILE A 87 5.12 -7.29 12.96
N PRO A 88 5.82 -7.47 11.83
CA PRO A 88 5.35 -8.29 10.73
C PRO A 88 5.59 -9.79 10.98
N PRO A 89 5.04 -10.69 10.15
CA PRO A 89 5.36 -12.11 10.16
C PRO A 89 6.87 -12.38 9.98
N ARG A 90 7.32 -13.55 10.44
CA ARG A 90 8.76 -13.91 10.43
C ARG A 90 9.41 -13.83 9.04
N SER A 91 8.70 -14.25 7.99
CA SER A 91 9.19 -14.17 6.60
C SER A 91 9.51 -12.73 6.20
N LYS A 92 8.64 -11.80 6.50
CA LYS A 92 8.83 -10.37 6.22
C LYS A 92 9.93 -9.75 7.09
N MET A 93 10.09 -10.21 8.34
CA MET A 93 11.20 -9.76 9.20
C MET A 93 12.56 -10.06 8.59
N VAL A 94 12.74 -11.22 7.95
CA VAL A 94 13.99 -11.59 7.25
C VAL A 94 14.25 -10.63 6.09
N GLN A 95 13.22 -10.37 5.28
CA GLN A 95 13.31 -9.43 4.16
C GLN A 95 13.64 -8.01 4.63
N GLN A 96 12.96 -7.51 5.67
CA GLN A 96 13.21 -6.19 6.24
C GLN A 96 14.64 -6.08 6.80
N ARG A 97 15.14 -7.12 7.49
CA ARG A 97 16.52 -7.17 7.99
C ARG A 97 17.52 -7.04 6.84
N ASN A 98 17.34 -7.84 5.78
CA ASN A 98 18.23 -7.80 4.62
C ASN A 98 18.22 -6.44 3.95
N ARG A 99 17.05 -5.81 3.79
CA ARG A 99 16.91 -4.46 3.22
C ARG A 99 17.65 -3.41 4.06
N ARG A 100 17.50 -3.44 5.38
CA ARG A 100 18.20 -2.52 6.30
C ARG A 100 19.72 -2.73 6.26
N PHE A 101 20.14 -3.99 6.31
CA PHE A 101 21.56 -4.33 6.18
C PHE A 101 22.14 -3.80 4.87
N MET A 102 21.48 -4.05 3.74
CA MET A 102 21.94 -3.57 2.43
C MET A 102 21.97 -2.05 2.34
N SER A 103 21.02 -1.35 2.94
CA SER A 103 20.99 0.13 3.00
C SER A 103 22.21 0.66 3.78
N SER A 104 22.44 0.14 4.99
CA SER A 104 23.59 0.52 5.81
C SER A 104 24.92 0.17 5.13
N TRP A 105 25.03 -1.03 4.56
CA TRP A 105 26.22 -1.47 3.84
C TRP A 105 26.52 -0.58 2.63
N SER A 106 25.51 -0.22 1.85
CA SER A 106 25.65 0.64 0.69
C SER A 106 26.09 2.06 1.08
N LYS A 107 25.52 2.60 2.18
CA LYS A 107 25.91 3.90 2.74
C LYS A 107 27.39 3.90 3.15
N ASN A 108 27.81 2.88 3.91
CA ASN A 108 29.19 2.76 4.36
C ASN A 108 30.17 2.58 3.18
N LYS A 109 29.79 1.76 2.18
CA LYS A 109 30.60 1.58 0.98
C LYS A 109 30.76 2.87 0.16
N LEU A 110 29.68 3.68 0.08
CA LEU A 110 29.73 4.99 -0.57
C LEU A 110 30.69 5.93 0.19
N ILE A 111 30.57 6.03 1.52
CA ILE A 111 31.46 6.85 2.36
C ILE A 111 32.92 6.46 2.14
N ASN A 112 33.27 5.17 2.26
CA ASN A 112 34.61 4.69 2.08
C ASN A 112 35.20 5.06 0.70
N LYS A 113 34.39 4.91 -0.37
CA LYS A 113 34.80 5.30 -1.72
C LYS A 113 35.03 6.81 -1.87
N LEU A 114 34.17 7.63 -1.25
CA LEU A 114 34.33 9.08 -1.27
C LEU A 114 35.59 9.53 -0.51
N GLU A 115 35.92 8.86 0.61
CA GLU A 115 37.18 9.08 1.36
C GLU A 115 38.39 8.65 0.55
N GLU A 116 38.37 7.50 -0.12
CA GLU A 116 39.48 7.00 -0.98
C GLU A 116 39.83 7.98 -2.11
N ILE A 117 38.84 8.67 -2.69
CA ILE A 117 39.06 9.66 -3.76
C ILE A 117 39.28 11.08 -3.23
N ASN A 118 39.45 11.26 -1.92
CA ASN A 118 39.60 12.56 -1.26
C ASN A 118 38.46 13.55 -1.65
N TYR A 119 37.23 13.07 -1.65
CA TYR A 119 36.08 13.91 -1.95
C TYR A 119 35.84 14.95 -0.84
N ASN A 120 34.96 15.90 -1.07
CA ASN A 120 34.66 17.00 -0.15
C ASN A 120 34.25 16.47 1.25
N GLU A 121 35.05 16.73 2.27
CA GLU A 121 34.85 16.30 3.66
C GLU A 121 33.51 16.77 4.24
N LYS A 122 33.03 17.97 3.85
CA LYS A 122 31.75 18.49 4.31
C LYS A 122 30.60 17.65 3.81
N GLU A 123 30.65 17.21 2.55
CA GLU A 123 29.63 16.35 1.98
C GLU A 123 29.67 14.93 2.57
N ILE A 124 30.85 14.38 2.80
CA ILE A 124 31.03 13.10 3.49
C ILE A 124 30.41 13.17 4.89
N ASN A 125 30.69 14.24 5.64
CA ASN A 125 30.13 14.44 6.97
C ASN A 125 28.60 14.61 6.94
N ASN A 126 28.05 15.28 5.94
CA ASN A 126 26.59 15.36 5.75
C ASN A 126 25.98 13.97 5.55
N ILE A 127 26.58 13.12 4.70
CA ILE A 127 26.11 11.75 4.49
C ILE A 127 26.22 10.92 5.78
N LYS A 128 27.31 11.05 6.54
CA LYS A 128 27.49 10.34 7.82
C LYS A 128 26.41 10.71 8.84
N ASN A 129 26.11 11.99 8.93
CA ASN A 129 25.18 12.54 9.92
C ASN A 129 23.72 12.56 9.46
N GLU A 130 23.44 12.07 8.25
CA GLU A 130 22.07 11.97 7.74
C GLU A 130 21.20 11.12 8.68
N TRP A 131 20.02 11.65 9.03
CA TRP A 131 19.06 10.93 9.87
C TRP A 131 18.74 9.54 9.34
N ASP A 132 18.74 8.55 10.22
CA ASP A 132 18.54 7.15 9.83
C ASP A 132 17.05 6.81 9.77
N SER A 133 16.55 6.51 8.57
CA SER A 133 15.17 6.09 8.34
C SER A 133 14.80 4.76 9.04
N SER A 134 15.77 4.03 9.63
CA SER A 134 15.49 2.89 10.48
C SER A 134 14.70 3.28 11.76
N ALA A 135 14.71 4.57 12.12
CA ALA A 135 13.83 5.12 13.15
C ALA A 135 12.33 4.90 12.82
N ILE A 136 11.96 4.79 11.54
CA ILE A 136 10.62 4.39 11.10
C ILE A 136 10.50 2.86 11.24
N SER A 137 10.50 2.38 12.48
CA SER A 137 10.40 0.94 12.79
C SER A 137 9.60 0.74 14.06
N PRO A 138 8.83 -0.36 14.16
CA PRO A 138 8.08 -0.66 15.37
C PRO A 138 8.97 -0.66 16.61
N GLY A 139 8.51 0.02 17.68
CA GLY A 139 9.18 0.06 18.97
C GLY A 139 10.27 1.10 19.14
N THR A 140 10.51 1.98 18.15
CA THR A 140 11.43 3.12 18.30
C THR A 140 10.77 4.30 19.03
N ASP A 141 11.60 5.15 19.66
CA ASP A 141 11.10 6.36 20.33
C ASP A 141 10.42 7.33 19.35
N PHE A 142 10.97 7.45 18.13
CA PHE A 142 10.36 8.26 17.09
C PHE A 142 8.94 7.80 16.78
N MET A 143 8.70 6.49 16.55
CA MET A 143 7.38 5.95 16.23
C MET A 143 6.40 6.07 17.39
N ASN A 144 6.88 5.92 18.65
CA ASN A 144 6.07 6.16 19.83
C ASN A 144 5.65 7.63 19.94
N ASN A 145 6.59 8.56 19.71
CA ASN A 145 6.30 9.99 19.72
C ASN A 145 5.32 10.36 18.59
N LEU A 146 5.55 9.91 17.37
CA LEU A 146 4.66 10.13 16.23
C LEU A 146 3.24 9.64 16.53
N SER A 147 3.10 8.42 17.08
CA SER A 147 1.79 7.86 17.45
C SER A 147 1.07 8.72 18.46
N ASN A 148 1.77 9.23 19.47
CA ASN A 148 1.20 10.13 20.46
C ASN A 148 0.76 11.45 19.84
N GLN A 149 1.56 12.04 18.96
CA GLN A 149 1.22 13.30 18.27
C GLN A 149 -0.01 13.12 17.35
N ILE A 150 -0.14 11.99 16.65
CA ILE A 150 -1.34 11.69 15.85
C ILE A 150 -2.58 11.56 16.75
N LYS A 151 -2.48 10.87 17.90
CA LYS A 151 -3.58 10.74 18.88
C LYS A 151 -4.02 12.11 19.40
N GLU A 152 -3.09 13.01 19.71
CA GLU A 152 -3.40 14.39 20.12
C GLU A 152 -4.04 15.19 18.97
N HIS A 153 -3.52 15.03 17.75
CA HIS A 153 -4.04 15.72 16.56
C HIS A 153 -5.51 15.35 16.29
N PHE A 154 -5.90 14.11 16.51
CA PHE A 154 -7.28 13.65 16.37
C PHE A 154 -8.27 14.26 17.40
N LYS A 155 -7.79 14.93 18.46
CA LYS A 155 -8.65 15.64 19.41
C LYS A 155 -9.12 17.00 18.88
N SER A 156 -8.55 17.48 17.77
CA SER A 156 -8.96 18.76 17.16
C SER A 156 -10.40 18.68 16.64
N ASP A 157 -11.06 19.84 16.53
CA ASP A 157 -12.47 19.93 16.13
C ASP A 157 -12.75 19.35 14.73
N LYS A 158 -11.76 19.38 13.84
CA LYS A 158 -11.83 18.80 12.49
C LYS A 158 -12.23 17.32 12.50
N TYR A 159 -11.75 16.56 13.46
CA TYR A 159 -11.94 15.11 13.55
C TYR A 159 -13.06 14.68 14.49
N LYS A 160 -13.86 15.64 14.99
CA LYS A 160 -14.98 15.33 15.90
C LYS A 160 -16.23 14.88 15.15
N PRO A 161 -17.03 13.99 15.74
CA PRO A 161 -18.33 13.61 15.20
C PRO A 161 -19.24 14.82 14.96
N GLY A 162 -19.94 14.84 13.81
CA GLY A 162 -20.85 15.92 13.42
C GLY A 162 -20.18 17.23 13.05
N LYS A 163 -18.86 17.26 12.88
CA LYS A 163 -18.08 18.41 12.38
C LYS A 163 -17.55 18.13 10.99
N SER A 164 -17.21 19.18 10.25
CA SER A 164 -16.58 19.09 8.91
C SER A 164 -17.31 18.16 7.91
N GLY A 165 -18.65 18.06 8.00
CA GLY A 165 -19.45 17.16 7.14
C GLY A 165 -19.51 15.69 7.61
N ASN A 166 -18.86 15.35 8.72
CA ASN A 166 -18.87 14.00 9.27
C ASN A 166 -20.22 13.66 9.92
N ASN A 167 -20.56 12.36 9.93
CA ASN A 167 -21.72 11.85 10.63
C ASN A 167 -21.59 12.00 12.17
N LYS A 168 -22.70 11.97 12.90
CA LYS A 168 -22.70 11.93 14.38
C LYS A 168 -21.99 10.69 14.94
N SER A 169 -21.86 9.63 14.16
CA SER A 169 -21.18 8.37 14.49
C SER A 169 -19.76 8.29 13.97
N PHE A 170 -19.24 9.36 13.37
CA PHE A 170 -17.88 9.42 12.81
C PHE A 170 -16.83 9.02 13.83
N LYS A 171 -15.84 8.26 13.38
CA LYS A 171 -14.74 7.75 14.21
C LYS A 171 -13.39 7.99 13.55
N THR A 172 -12.39 8.30 14.37
CA THR A 172 -10.98 8.23 14.01
C THR A 172 -10.33 7.07 14.75
N ILE A 173 -9.54 6.27 14.05
CA ILE A 173 -8.82 5.14 14.63
C ILE A 173 -7.37 5.22 14.21
N LEU A 174 -6.47 5.08 15.17
CA LEU A 174 -5.05 4.86 14.93
C LEU A 174 -4.67 3.45 15.39
N SER A 175 -4.36 2.58 14.43
CA SER A 175 -3.69 1.31 14.67
C SER A 175 -2.18 1.58 14.56
N ASP A 176 -1.54 1.79 15.69
CA ASP A 176 -0.14 2.22 15.76
C ASP A 176 0.86 1.07 15.62
N SER A 177 2.15 1.39 15.71
CA SER A 177 3.24 0.42 15.53
C SER A 177 3.35 -0.62 16.67
N LEU A 178 2.63 -0.46 17.77
CA LEU A 178 2.58 -1.43 18.87
C LEU A 178 1.62 -2.59 18.56
N GLU A 179 0.63 -2.39 17.69
CA GLU A 179 -0.22 -3.46 17.20
C GLU A 179 0.51 -4.29 16.13
N LYS A 180 0.46 -5.63 16.30
CA LYS A 180 1.12 -6.56 15.38
C LYS A 180 0.50 -6.52 13.98
N GLY A 181 1.32 -6.75 12.95
CA GLY A 181 0.94 -6.83 11.55
C GLY A 181 1.35 -5.59 10.75
N GLU A 182 1.41 -5.74 9.45
CA GLU A 182 1.68 -4.67 8.50
C GLU A 182 0.43 -3.80 8.30
N GLY A 183 0.61 -2.57 7.85
CA GLY A 183 -0.46 -1.59 7.67
C GLY A 183 -1.61 -2.12 6.84
N GLU A 184 -1.30 -2.68 5.69
CA GLU A 184 -2.27 -3.30 4.77
C GLU A 184 -3.04 -4.46 5.42
N PHE A 185 -2.34 -5.35 6.16
CA PHE A 185 -2.97 -6.47 6.85
C PHE A 185 -4.01 -5.99 7.89
N LYS A 186 -3.68 -4.97 8.68
CA LYS A 186 -4.57 -4.41 9.69
C LYS A 186 -5.82 -3.78 9.04
N ILE A 187 -5.65 -3.07 7.92
CA ILE A 187 -6.75 -2.48 7.14
C ILE A 187 -7.71 -3.57 6.68
N PHE A 188 -7.20 -4.58 5.97
CA PHE A 188 -8.08 -5.62 5.41
C PHE A 188 -8.68 -6.53 6.47
N LYS A 189 -8.00 -6.73 7.60
CA LYS A 189 -8.58 -7.38 8.77
C LYS A 189 -9.74 -6.56 9.35
N TYR A 190 -9.56 -5.25 9.53
CA TYR A 190 -10.63 -4.37 10.01
C TYR A 190 -11.85 -4.40 9.07
N ILE A 191 -11.65 -4.33 7.76
CA ILE A 191 -12.72 -4.43 6.76
C ILE A 191 -13.43 -5.78 6.87
N GLN A 192 -12.70 -6.87 7.02
CA GLN A 192 -13.28 -8.21 7.16
C GLN A 192 -14.09 -8.35 8.45
N ASP A 193 -13.56 -7.93 9.59
CA ASP A 193 -14.24 -8.00 10.88
C ASP A 193 -15.49 -7.11 10.89
N SER A 194 -15.42 -5.94 10.22
CA SER A 194 -16.57 -5.04 10.05
C SER A 194 -17.66 -5.65 9.17
N ASN A 195 -17.32 -6.32 8.08
CA ASN A 195 -18.28 -7.02 7.23
C ASN A 195 -18.99 -8.17 7.96
N LEU A 196 -18.28 -8.88 8.86
CA LEU A 196 -18.84 -9.97 9.65
C LEU A 196 -19.77 -9.45 10.74
N SER A 197 -19.46 -8.31 11.34
CA SER A 197 -20.25 -7.73 12.43
C SER A 197 -21.42 -6.87 11.95
N ASN A 198 -21.30 -6.26 10.76
CA ASN A 198 -22.32 -5.38 10.19
C ASN A 198 -22.38 -5.55 8.66
N LYS A 199 -23.47 -6.18 8.17
CA LYS A 199 -23.67 -6.41 6.74
C LYS A 199 -23.75 -5.11 5.91
N ASP A 200 -24.21 -4.00 6.51
CA ASP A 200 -24.28 -2.70 5.83
C ASP A 200 -22.89 -2.17 5.47
N PHE A 201 -21.85 -2.61 6.19
CA PHE A 201 -20.47 -2.21 5.90
C PHE A 201 -20.01 -2.69 4.52
N LEU A 202 -20.56 -3.79 4.01
CA LEU A 202 -20.25 -4.30 2.68
C LEU A 202 -20.61 -3.29 1.57
N HIS A 203 -21.65 -2.48 1.79
CA HIS A 203 -22.15 -1.49 0.84
C HIS A 203 -21.53 -0.11 0.99
N LYS A 204 -20.64 0.08 1.97
CA LYS A 204 -19.94 1.34 2.19
C LYS A 204 -18.87 1.60 1.13
N ASN A 205 -18.72 2.89 0.78
CA ASN A 205 -17.70 3.37 -0.13
C ASN A 205 -16.39 3.55 0.62
N ASN A 206 -15.41 2.74 0.30
CA ASN A 206 -14.13 2.71 0.99
C ASN A 206 -13.02 3.29 0.09
N VAL A 207 -12.24 4.19 0.64
CA VAL A 207 -11.01 4.68 0.01
C VAL A 207 -9.83 4.17 0.83
N ILE A 208 -8.86 3.55 0.18
CA ILE A 208 -7.63 3.08 0.82
C ILE A 208 -6.46 3.85 0.20
N TYR A 209 -5.75 4.63 1.03
CA TYR A 209 -4.53 5.31 0.61
C TYR A 209 -3.33 4.39 0.76
N GLY A 210 -2.52 4.28 -0.30
CA GLY A 210 -1.26 3.56 -0.29
C GLY A 210 -0.69 3.37 -1.68
N LEU A 211 0.60 3.08 -1.75
CA LEU A 211 1.36 2.98 -3.01
C LEU A 211 1.67 1.55 -3.42
N ASP A 212 1.57 0.58 -2.50
CA ASP A 212 1.98 -0.78 -2.75
C ASP A 212 1.02 -1.54 -3.67
N ALA A 213 1.57 -2.41 -4.50
CA ALA A 213 0.79 -3.23 -5.42
C ALA A 213 -0.02 -4.31 -4.68
N ASP A 214 0.40 -4.70 -3.48
CA ASP A 214 -0.29 -5.68 -2.65
C ASP A 214 -1.69 -5.19 -2.24
N LEU A 215 -1.86 -3.87 -2.02
CA LEU A 215 -3.17 -3.25 -1.80
C LEU A 215 -4.14 -3.49 -2.97
N ILE A 216 -3.64 -3.52 -4.21
CA ILE A 216 -4.47 -3.82 -5.39
C ILE A 216 -4.94 -5.28 -5.32
N MET A 217 -4.02 -6.21 -5.06
CA MET A 217 -4.34 -7.64 -4.99
C MET A 217 -5.32 -7.95 -3.86
N LEU A 218 -5.08 -7.39 -2.67
CA LEU A 218 -5.96 -7.54 -1.52
C LEU A 218 -7.36 -6.96 -1.77
N SER A 219 -7.43 -5.81 -2.44
CA SER A 219 -8.69 -5.17 -2.80
C SER A 219 -9.48 -5.96 -3.85
N LEU A 220 -8.79 -6.59 -4.81
CA LEU A 220 -9.42 -7.47 -5.80
C LEU A 220 -10.14 -8.66 -5.15
N LEU A 221 -9.63 -9.17 -4.02
CA LEU A 221 -10.24 -10.28 -3.28
C LEU A 221 -11.44 -9.87 -2.41
N ARG A 222 -11.81 -8.58 -2.35
CA ARG A 222 -12.92 -8.10 -1.53
C ARG A 222 -14.15 -7.76 -2.36
N ASN A 223 -15.34 -7.96 -1.77
CA ASN A 223 -16.61 -7.60 -2.41
C ASN A 223 -17.07 -6.16 -2.07
N ASN A 224 -16.34 -5.46 -1.22
CA ASN A 224 -16.60 -4.07 -0.88
C ASN A 224 -16.35 -3.14 -2.07
N ASN A 225 -17.04 -1.99 -2.12
CA ASN A 225 -16.68 -0.91 -3.03
C ASN A 225 -15.39 -0.24 -2.53
N ILE A 226 -14.30 -0.41 -3.27
CA ILE A 226 -12.97 0.09 -2.90
C ILE A 226 -12.40 0.91 -4.05
N CYS A 227 -11.89 2.10 -3.72
CA CYS A 227 -11.00 2.89 -4.55
C CYS A 227 -9.66 3.06 -3.85
N LEU A 228 -8.55 2.84 -4.56
CA LEU A 228 -7.23 3.13 -4.02
C LEU A 228 -6.85 4.57 -4.34
N LEU A 229 -6.53 5.35 -3.31
CA LEU A 229 -6.02 6.72 -3.41
C LEU A 229 -4.50 6.69 -3.42
N ARG A 230 -3.89 7.42 -4.36
CA ARG A 230 -2.43 7.48 -4.46
C ARG A 230 -1.96 8.72 -5.20
N GLU A 231 -0.69 9.05 -5.05
CA GLU A 231 -0.03 10.07 -5.85
C GLU A 231 0.08 9.61 -7.32
N PRO A 232 0.01 10.55 -8.30
CA PRO A 232 0.04 10.24 -9.73
C PRO A 232 1.46 9.90 -10.23
N VAL A 233 2.20 9.06 -9.51
CA VAL A 233 3.52 8.59 -9.89
C VAL A 233 3.42 7.83 -11.21
N HIS A 234 4.26 8.13 -12.19
CA HIS A 234 4.28 7.57 -13.54
C HIS A 234 3.18 8.04 -14.50
N LEU A 235 2.28 8.93 -14.08
CA LEU A 235 1.28 9.52 -14.97
C LEU A 235 1.73 10.91 -15.42
N LYS A 236 1.82 11.13 -16.74
CA LYS A 236 1.97 12.47 -17.31
C LYS A 236 0.60 13.16 -17.31
N LEU A 237 0.08 13.47 -16.13
CA LEU A 237 -1.14 14.26 -16.03
C LEU A 237 -0.83 15.72 -16.36
N LYS A 238 -1.62 16.30 -17.25
CA LYS A 238 -1.49 17.72 -17.68
C LYS A 238 -1.86 18.73 -16.59
N ASN A 239 -2.34 18.27 -15.42
CA ASN A 239 -2.77 19.11 -14.30
C ASN A 239 -2.04 18.69 -13.03
N ASP A 240 -1.71 19.65 -12.18
CA ASP A 240 -1.09 19.50 -10.85
C ASP A 240 -2.00 18.80 -9.83
N LYS A 241 -2.59 17.65 -10.23
CA LYS A 241 -3.43 16.89 -9.32
C LYS A 241 -2.56 16.14 -8.33
N LYS A 242 -2.80 16.38 -7.05
CA LYS A 242 -2.05 15.78 -5.95
C LYS A 242 -2.33 14.29 -5.82
N PHE A 243 -3.56 13.87 -6.09
CA PHE A 243 -4.01 12.48 -5.96
C PHE A 243 -4.84 12.01 -7.14
N ILE A 244 -4.85 10.70 -7.34
CA ILE A 244 -5.72 9.96 -8.25
C ILE A 244 -6.35 8.79 -7.51
N TYR A 245 -7.47 8.29 -8.06
CA TYR A 245 -8.13 7.08 -7.60
C TYR A 245 -7.97 5.96 -8.62
N LEU A 246 -7.68 4.76 -8.16
CA LEU A 246 -7.81 3.53 -8.93
C LEU A 246 -9.11 2.83 -8.50
N SER A 247 -10.08 2.73 -9.40
CA SER A 247 -11.34 2.03 -9.16
C SER A 247 -11.12 0.52 -9.24
N ILE A 248 -11.25 -0.18 -8.11
CA ILE A 248 -11.10 -1.64 -8.06
C ILE A 248 -12.27 -2.34 -8.76
N ASN A 249 -13.47 -1.77 -8.70
CA ASN A 249 -14.63 -2.37 -9.37
C ASN A 249 -14.47 -2.34 -10.90
N GLU A 250 -14.03 -1.21 -11.46
CA GLU A 250 -13.74 -1.13 -12.90
C GLU A 250 -12.58 -2.04 -13.30
N LEU A 251 -11.55 -2.14 -12.45
CA LEU A 251 -10.45 -3.06 -12.68
C LEU A 251 -10.93 -4.52 -12.72
N LYS A 252 -11.80 -4.93 -11.80
CA LYS A 252 -12.41 -6.28 -11.82
C LYS A 252 -13.16 -6.55 -13.12
N ILE A 253 -13.94 -5.59 -13.58
CA ILE A 253 -14.70 -5.72 -14.85
C ILE A 253 -13.72 -5.88 -16.02
N ASN A 254 -12.70 -5.05 -16.12
CA ASN A 254 -11.72 -5.11 -17.19
C ASN A 254 -10.92 -6.43 -17.16
N LEU A 255 -10.49 -6.88 -15.97
CA LEU A 255 -9.81 -8.16 -15.81
C LEU A 255 -10.70 -9.34 -16.20
N LYS A 256 -11.97 -9.36 -15.78
CA LYS A 256 -12.94 -10.39 -16.20
C LYS A 256 -13.09 -10.41 -17.72
N ASN A 257 -13.24 -9.24 -18.35
CA ASN A 257 -13.36 -9.15 -19.81
C ASN A 257 -12.09 -9.66 -20.54
N LYS A 258 -10.90 -9.34 -20.01
CA LYS A 258 -9.62 -9.85 -20.52
C LYS A 258 -9.54 -11.36 -20.40
N ILE A 259 -9.84 -11.89 -19.24
CA ILE A 259 -9.83 -13.33 -18.94
C ILE A 259 -10.83 -14.07 -19.86
N ASN A 260 -12.06 -13.56 -19.98
CA ASN A 260 -13.08 -14.16 -20.83
C ASN A 260 -12.63 -14.21 -22.31
N LYS A 261 -11.88 -13.21 -22.79
CA LYS A 261 -11.31 -13.27 -24.16
C LYS A 261 -10.29 -14.39 -24.33
N ILE A 262 -9.47 -14.68 -23.30
CA ILE A 262 -8.50 -15.76 -23.33
C ILE A 262 -9.21 -17.13 -23.32
N PHE A 263 -10.35 -17.23 -22.64
CA PHE A 263 -11.11 -18.45 -22.44
C PHE A 263 -12.32 -18.61 -23.40
N SER A 264 -12.52 -17.70 -24.36
CA SER A 264 -13.74 -17.56 -25.18
C SER A 264 -14.16 -18.77 -26.00
N ASP A 265 -13.31 -19.79 -26.13
CA ASP A 265 -13.65 -21.02 -26.86
C ASP A 265 -14.43 -22.04 -25.98
N ASP A 266 -14.62 -21.73 -24.71
CA ASP A 266 -15.23 -22.64 -23.74
C ASP A 266 -16.28 -21.89 -22.88
N ASN A 267 -17.57 -22.03 -23.21
CA ASN A 267 -18.70 -21.39 -22.54
C ASN A 267 -18.87 -21.80 -21.05
N THR A 268 -17.93 -22.53 -20.47
CA THR A 268 -18.02 -23.12 -19.13
C THR A 268 -17.18 -22.43 -18.07
N TYR A 269 -16.36 -21.41 -18.44
CA TYR A 269 -15.42 -20.82 -17.50
C TYR A 269 -15.87 -19.45 -16.99
N ASP A 270 -16.30 -19.40 -15.75
CA ASP A 270 -16.30 -18.18 -14.93
C ASP A 270 -15.01 -18.16 -14.09
N LEU A 271 -13.89 -17.69 -14.70
CA LEU A 271 -12.65 -17.58 -13.94
C LEU A 271 -12.86 -16.50 -12.85
N ASN A 272 -12.92 -16.96 -11.62
CA ASN A 272 -12.98 -16.09 -10.46
C ASN A 272 -11.70 -15.23 -10.39
N ILE A 273 -11.82 -13.96 -10.03
CA ILE A 273 -10.71 -13.03 -9.78
C ILE A 273 -9.69 -13.61 -8.78
N ASP A 274 -10.13 -14.47 -7.86
CA ASP A 274 -9.26 -15.13 -6.89
C ASP A 274 -8.16 -15.95 -7.57
N TYR A 275 -8.47 -16.65 -8.68
CA TYR A 275 -7.46 -17.39 -9.46
C TYR A 275 -6.49 -16.46 -10.17
N TYR A 276 -6.99 -15.33 -10.70
CA TYR A 276 -6.11 -14.34 -11.29
C TYR A 276 -5.09 -13.82 -10.27
N VAL A 277 -5.54 -13.47 -9.06
CA VAL A 277 -4.67 -13.01 -7.97
C VAL A 277 -3.67 -14.11 -7.58
N PHE A 278 -4.14 -15.37 -7.47
CA PHE A 278 -3.26 -16.51 -7.19
C PHE A 278 -2.16 -16.67 -8.26
N ILE A 279 -2.51 -16.58 -9.54
CA ILE A 279 -1.56 -16.64 -10.65
C ILE A 279 -0.55 -15.50 -10.58
N CYS A 280 -1.00 -14.30 -10.24
CA CYS A 280 -0.11 -13.16 -10.06
C CYS A 280 0.93 -13.39 -8.95
N PHE A 281 0.61 -14.13 -7.90
CA PHE A 281 1.56 -14.46 -6.83
C PHE A 281 2.67 -15.43 -7.23
N LEU A 282 2.51 -16.20 -8.30
CA LEU A 282 3.58 -17.02 -8.86
C LEU A 282 4.72 -16.16 -9.43
N LEU A 283 4.45 -14.88 -9.73
CA LEU A 283 5.46 -13.90 -10.13
C LEU A 283 6.28 -13.37 -8.93
N GLY A 284 5.98 -13.85 -7.74
CA GLY A 284 6.62 -13.46 -6.50
C GLY A 284 5.99 -12.23 -5.84
N ASN A 285 6.07 -12.21 -4.54
CA ASN A 285 5.68 -11.09 -3.68
C ASN A 285 6.63 -11.00 -2.47
N ASP A 286 6.29 -10.22 -1.47
CA ASP A 286 7.11 -10.05 -0.27
C ASP A 286 7.29 -11.33 0.57
N PHE A 287 6.42 -12.33 0.38
CA PHE A 287 6.40 -13.58 1.15
C PHE A 287 6.84 -14.79 0.35
N ILE A 288 6.61 -14.77 -0.97
CA ILE A 288 6.90 -15.86 -1.86
C ILE A 288 7.92 -15.40 -2.91
N PRO A 289 9.07 -16.08 -3.05
CA PRO A 289 10.01 -15.76 -4.11
C PRO A 289 9.37 -16.02 -5.48
N ASN A 290 9.75 -15.22 -6.49
CA ASN A 290 9.33 -15.49 -7.85
C ASN A 290 9.87 -16.84 -8.35
N LEU A 291 9.15 -17.46 -9.25
CA LEU A 291 9.69 -18.56 -10.03
C LEU A 291 10.73 -17.97 -10.99
N GLY A 292 12.00 -18.32 -10.83
CA GLY A 292 13.15 -17.62 -11.44
C GLY A 292 13.14 -17.47 -12.98
N PHE A 293 12.25 -18.17 -13.66
CA PHE A 293 12.02 -18.06 -15.12
C PHE A 293 10.87 -17.13 -15.49
N LEU A 294 10.09 -16.61 -14.51
CA LEU A 294 8.97 -15.70 -14.75
C LEU A 294 9.40 -14.26 -14.52
N ASN A 295 8.97 -13.37 -15.41
CA ASN A 295 9.20 -11.94 -15.27
C ASN A 295 7.95 -11.16 -15.69
N PHE A 296 7.46 -10.31 -14.79
CA PHE A 296 6.31 -9.45 -15.04
C PHE A 296 6.43 -8.58 -16.32
N LYS A 297 7.66 -8.18 -16.67
CA LYS A 297 7.93 -7.35 -17.85
C LYS A 297 7.74 -8.08 -19.20
N ASN A 298 7.72 -9.41 -19.19
CA ASN A 298 7.64 -10.24 -20.39
C ASN A 298 6.22 -10.76 -20.69
N ASP A 299 5.18 -10.13 -20.09
CA ASP A 299 3.78 -10.59 -20.21
C ASP A 299 3.53 -12.03 -19.70
N ASP A 300 4.35 -12.48 -18.75
CA ASP A 300 4.26 -13.83 -18.20
C ASP A 300 2.94 -14.11 -17.46
N ILE A 301 2.17 -13.07 -17.09
CA ILE A 301 0.79 -13.25 -16.59
C ILE A 301 -0.09 -13.87 -17.68
N GLU A 302 -0.01 -13.39 -18.90
CA GLU A 302 -0.78 -13.90 -20.04
C GLU A 302 -0.38 -15.36 -20.34
N LEU A 303 0.92 -15.66 -20.29
CA LEU A 303 1.42 -17.01 -20.43
C LEU A 303 0.87 -17.94 -19.34
N LEU A 304 0.89 -17.49 -18.07
CA LEU A 304 0.37 -18.25 -16.95
C LEU A 304 -1.16 -18.46 -17.04
N LEU A 305 -1.90 -17.46 -17.49
CA LEU A 305 -3.33 -17.58 -17.74
C LEU A 305 -3.62 -18.61 -18.85
N TYR A 306 -2.81 -18.61 -19.92
CA TYR A 306 -2.93 -19.58 -21.00
C TYR A 306 -2.60 -21.01 -20.54
N ILE A 307 -1.54 -21.18 -19.75
CA ILE A 307 -1.20 -22.48 -19.13
C ILE A 307 -2.35 -22.93 -18.22
N TYR A 308 -2.86 -22.03 -17.38
CA TYR A 308 -3.97 -22.32 -16.49
C TYR A 308 -5.22 -22.80 -17.26
N LYS A 309 -5.55 -22.15 -18.40
CA LYS A 309 -6.64 -22.59 -19.29
C LYS A 309 -6.49 -24.08 -19.68
N ASN A 310 -5.27 -24.50 -20.05
CA ASN A 310 -5.04 -25.85 -20.54
C ASN A 310 -5.04 -26.93 -19.44
N VAL A 311 -4.68 -26.56 -18.19
CA VAL A 311 -4.60 -27.51 -17.07
C VAL A 311 -5.76 -27.40 -16.07
N HIS A 312 -6.67 -26.47 -16.28
CA HIS A 312 -7.73 -26.14 -15.32
C HIS A 312 -8.61 -27.35 -14.96
N ASN A 313 -9.02 -28.16 -15.95
CA ASN A 313 -9.84 -29.34 -15.73
C ASN A 313 -9.12 -30.41 -14.87
N GLU A 314 -7.81 -30.52 -15.02
CA GLU A 314 -6.99 -31.42 -14.21
C GLU A 314 -6.88 -30.90 -12.78
N LEU A 315 -6.69 -29.59 -12.60
CA LEU A 315 -6.61 -28.94 -11.28
C LEU A 315 -7.92 -29.01 -10.50
N LEU A 316 -9.07 -28.89 -11.17
CA LEU A 316 -10.40 -29.04 -10.52
C LEU A 316 -10.59 -30.45 -9.95
N ASN A 317 -10.09 -31.47 -10.63
CA ASN A 317 -10.20 -32.85 -10.20
C ASN A 317 -9.30 -33.21 -9.01
N THR A 318 -8.30 -32.38 -8.69
CA THR A 318 -7.30 -32.68 -7.63
C THR A 318 -7.67 -32.12 -6.26
N ASN A 319 -8.85 -31.45 -6.07
CA ASN A 319 -9.21 -30.73 -4.83
C ASN A 319 -8.09 -29.77 -4.36
N PHE A 320 -7.37 -29.15 -5.30
CA PHE A 320 -6.24 -28.29 -4.99
C PHE A 320 -6.68 -27.11 -4.07
N PRO A 321 -6.07 -26.96 -2.87
CA PRO A 321 -6.58 -26.06 -1.82
C PRO A 321 -6.22 -24.59 -2.05
N TYR A 322 -6.39 -24.06 -3.29
CA TYR A 322 -6.01 -22.68 -3.64
C TYR A 322 -6.62 -21.63 -2.72
N LYS A 323 -7.86 -21.83 -2.24
CA LYS A 323 -8.49 -20.90 -1.26
C LYS A 323 -7.73 -20.87 0.06
N HIS A 324 -7.22 -22.00 0.51
CA HIS A 324 -6.41 -22.09 1.73
C HIS A 324 -5.03 -21.45 1.53
N ILE A 325 -4.45 -21.56 0.34
CA ILE A 325 -3.16 -20.92 0.04
C ILE A 325 -3.28 -19.41 0.05
N LEU A 326 -4.34 -18.85 -0.55
CA LEU A 326 -4.62 -17.40 -0.48
C LEU A 326 -4.81 -16.91 0.97
N ILE A 327 -5.47 -17.72 1.82
CA ILE A 327 -5.65 -17.40 3.26
C ILE A 327 -4.31 -17.46 4.02
N ILE A 328 -3.40 -18.35 3.64
CA ILE A 328 -2.09 -18.51 4.30
C ILE A 328 -1.12 -17.39 3.88
N ILE A 329 -1.25 -16.85 2.68
CA ILE A 329 -0.39 -15.78 2.15
C ILE A 329 -0.75 -14.41 2.77
N PHE A 330 -1.95 -14.25 3.26
CA PHE A 330 -2.50 -13.07 3.93
C PHE A 330 -2.97 -13.40 5.35
#